data_818dce6d58187fd105187e3fc718569f
#
_entry.id   818dce6d58187fd105187e3fc718569f
#
_cell.length_a   1.000
_cell.length_b   1.000
_cell.length_c   1.000
_cell.angle_alpha   90.00
_cell.angle_beta   90.00
_cell.angle_gamma   90.00
#
_symmetry.space_group_name_H-M   'P 1'
#
loop_
_entity.id
_entity.type
_entity.pdbx_description
1 polymer ?
#
loop_
_entity_poly.entity_id
_entity_poly.type
_entity_poly.pdbx_seq_one_letter_code
_entity_poly.pdbx_strand_id
1 'polypeptide(L)'
;MTAKYYAPTGGLPGQDQLLTDRAVFTDAYAVIPKGTMRDIVTSYLPHWDDTRLWVIARPMSGFSETFSQYIMDVAPNGGSNKPETDDGAEGVLFIVEGTATLRVNDQTHVMTEGGYAFLPPKSGWTLRNETDAMLRFHWIRKTYEPVEGIPYPEVIVTNENDIAPTMMPDTDGKWGTTRFVEPTDLRHDMHVTIVTFEPGGV
;
A
#
# COMPACT_ATOMS: atom_id res chain seq x y z
N MET A 1 -14.49 -0.19 -17.10
CA MET A 1 -14.66 0.18 -15.69
C MET A 1 -13.55 1.12 -15.32
N THR A 2 -13.85 2.25 -14.70
CA THR A 2 -12.82 3.15 -14.16
C THR A 2 -12.41 2.53 -12.81
N ALA A 3 -11.13 2.22 -12.64
CA ALA A 3 -10.65 1.68 -11.37
C ALA A 3 -11.00 2.65 -10.23
N LYS A 4 -11.55 2.14 -9.14
CA LYS A 4 -11.92 2.93 -7.96
C LYS A 4 -10.69 3.54 -7.29
N TYR A 5 -9.58 2.79 -7.29
CA TYR A 5 -8.34 3.21 -6.69
C TYR A 5 -7.30 3.58 -7.75
N TYR A 6 -6.52 4.59 -7.41
CA TYR A 6 -5.42 4.99 -8.26
C TYR A 6 -4.28 3.97 -8.13
N ALA A 7 -4.02 3.26 -9.21
CA ALA A 7 -2.92 2.32 -9.30
C ALA A 7 -2.10 2.60 -10.56
N PRO A 8 -0.85 2.33 -10.49
CA PRO A 8 0.39 2.72 -11.17
C PRO A 8 0.32 3.36 -12.53
N THR A 9 -0.73 3.92 -12.91
CA THR A 9 -0.71 4.78 -14.09
C THR A 9 -0.09 6.14 -13.78
N GLY A 10 0.58 6.18 -12.65
CA GLY A 10 1.57 7.11 -12.19
C GLY A 10 1.25 8.59 -12.33
N GLY A 11 1.53 9.28 -11.31
CA GLY A 11 1.55 10.71 -11.32
C GLY A 11 0.25 11.37 -10.91
N LEU A 12 0.40 12.53 -10.37
CA LEU A 12 -0.72 13.42 -10.09
C LEU A 12 -1.32 13.88 -11.42
N PRO A 13 -2.65 13.92 -11.53
CA PRO A 13 -3.28 14.38 -12.76
C PRO A 13 -2.97 15.83 -13.02
N GLY A 14 -2.56 16.09 -14.24
CA GLY A 14 -2.73 17.28 -15.01
C GLY A 14 -2.60 18.64 -14.35
N GLN A 15 -1.58 18.86 -13.60
CA GLN A 15 -1.07 20.21 -13.52
C GLN A 15 -0.19 20.39 -14.77
N ASP A 16 -0.49 21.36 -15.61
CA ASP A 16 0.21 21.59 -16.88
C ASP A 16 1.74 21.72 -16.74
N GLN A 17 2.19 22.04 -15.54
CA GLN A 17 3.61 22.13 -15.17
C GLN A 17 4.26 20.77 -14.89
N LEU A 18 3.48 19.71 -14.72
CA LEU A 18 3.94 18.35 -14.43
C LEU A 18 3.85 17.44 -15.65
N LEU A 19 3.48 17.97 -16.81
CA LEU A 19 3.41 17.26 -18.09
C LEU A 19 4.80 17.05 -18.73
N THR A 20 5.84 17.07 -17.94
CA THR A 20 7.12 16.53 -18.38
C THR A 20 7.05 15.01 -18.20
N ASP A 21 7.42 14.25 -19.21
CA ASP A 21 7.52 12.79 -19.16
C ASP A 21 8.61 12.30 -18.17
N ARG A 22 9.03 13.15 -17.25
CA ARG A 22 10.06 12.86 -16.26
C ARG A 22 9.49 12.82 -14.87
N ALA A 23 9.94 11.85 -14.10
CA ALA A 23 9.68 11.82 -12.66
C ALA A 23 10.45 12.97 -11.96
N VAL A 24 9.82 13.58 -10.98
CA VAL A 24 10.39 14.62 -10.11
C VAL A 24 10.44 14.05 -8.70
N PHE A 25 11.61 14.11 -8.09
CA PHE A 25 11.82 13.75 -6.69
C PHE A 25 12.42 14.93 -5.95
N THR A 26 11.84 15.26 -4.80
CA THR A 26 12.34 16.31 -3.90
C THR A 26 12.40 15.74 -2.48
N ASP A 27 12.90 16.53 -1.54
CA ASP A 27 12.90 16.15 -0.12
C ASP A 27 11.49 16.10 0.50
N ALA A 28 10.49 16.64 -0.18
CA ALA A 28 9.13 16.76 0.34
C ALA A 28 8.08 15.95 -0.45
N TYR A 29 8.30 15.69 -1.73
CA TYR A 29 7.34 14.97 -2.56
C TYR A 29 8.01 14.29 -3.76
N ALA A 30 7.30 13.31 -4.33
CA ALA A 30 7.60 12.76 -5.64
C ALA A 30 6.40 12.88 -6.57
N VAL A 31 6.67 13.18 -7.83
CA VAL A 31 5.71 13.13 -8.92
C VAL A 31 6.22 12.16 -9.96
N ILE A 32 5.47 11.11 -10.22
CA ILE A 32 5.82 10.07 -11.18
C ILE A 32 4.76 10.05 -12.28
N PRO A 33 5.02 10.66 -13.44
CA PRO A 33 4.05 10.69 -14.55
C PRO A 33 3.72 9.29 -15.06
N LYS A 34 2.52 9.11 -15.56
CA LYS A 34 1.98 7.86 -16.08
C LYS A 34 2.90 7.15 -17.08
N GLY A 35 3.57 7.89 -17.96
CA GLY A 35 4.49 7.34 -18.95
C GLY A 35 5.72 6.72 -18.34
N THR A 36 6.26 7.32 -17.29
CA THR A 36 7.46 6.85 -16.58
C THR A 36 7.27 5.47 -15.96
N MET A 37 6.07 5.17 -15.45
CA MET A 37 5.77 3.90 -14.80
C MET A 37 5.76 2.69 -15.74
N ARG A 38 5.65 2.90 -17.04
CA ARG A 38 5.69 1.80 -18.03
C ARG A 38 7.08 1.19 -18.17
N ASP A 39 8.10 1.99 -17.95
CA ASP A 39 9.49 1.64 -18.25
C ASP A 39 10.29 1.29 -16.99
N ILE A 40 9.79 1.65 -15.81
CA ILE A 40 10.46 1.39 -14.53
C ILE A 40 9.75 0.25 -13.82
N VAL A 41 10.11 -0.96 -14.17
CA VAL A 41 9.58 -2.16 -13.55
C VAL A 41 10.71 -3.08 -13.13
N THR A 42 10.61 -3.62 -11.93
CA THR A 42 11.45 -4.73 -11.50
C THR A 42 10.70 -6.03 -11.79
N SER A 43 11.23 -6.84 -12.69
CA SER A 43 10.61 -8.10 -13.08
C SER A 43 11.09 -9.29 -12.27
N TYR A 44 12.07 -9.11 -11.41
CA TYR A 44 12.56 -10.13 -10.50
C TYR A 44 12.59 -9.62 -9.06
N LEU A 45 11.84 -10.28 -8.21
CA LEU A 45 11.81 -10.04 -6.78
C LEU A 45 12.07 -11.39 -6.08
N PRO A 46 13.13 -11.52 -5.26
CA PRO A 46 13.44 -12.77 -4.57
C PRO A 46 12.22 -13.32 -3.81
N HIS A 47 11.97 -14.61 -3.91
CA HIS A 47 10.86 -15.33 -3.28
C HIS A 47 9.46 -15.00 -3.81
N TRP A 48 9.34 -14.19 -4.86
CA TRP A 48 8.07 -13.90 -5.50
C TRP A 48 8.01 -14.51 -6.90
N ASP A 49 7.01 -15.36 -7.14
CA ASP A 49 6.74 -15.99 -8.41
C ASP A 49 5.81 -15.11 -9.26
N ASP A 50 6.07 -15.03 -10.56
CA ASP A 50 5.23 -14.36 -11.55
C ASP A 50 4.75 -12.95 -11.10
N THR A 51 5.65 -12.18 -10.52
CA THR A 51 5.37 -10.90 -9.91
C THR A 51 6.26 -9.81 -10.51
N ARG A 52 5.65 -8.65 -10.76
CA ARG A 52 6.33 -7.41 -11.12
C ARG A 52 6.12 -6.37 -10.02
N LEU A 53 7.08 -5.48 -9.89
CA LEU A 53 7.01 -4.43 -8.87
C LEU A 53 7.48 -3.11 -9.45
N TRP A 54 6.82 -2.03 -9.02
CA TRP A 54 7.28 -0.66 -9.21
C TRP A 54 7.64 -0.05 -7.88
N VAL A 55 8.83 0.52 -7.79
CA VAL A 55 9.27 1.27 -6.59
C VAL A 55 8.69 2.67 -6.67
N ILE A 56 7.79 3.00 -5.76
CA ILE A 56 7.19 4.35 -5.63
C ILE A 56 8.03 5.21 -4.70
N ALA A 57 8.41 4.65 -3.57
CA ALA A 57 9.24 5.29 -2.57
C ALA A 57 10.18 4.26 -1.92
N ARG A 58 11.35 4.71 -1.49
CA ARG A 58 12.30 3.91 -0.70
C ARG A 58 13.26 4.85 0.02
N PRO A 59 14.01 4.39 1.05
CA PRO A 59 14.94 5.23 1.84
C PRO A 59 16.02 5.93 1.05
N MET A 60 16.10 5.99 -0.17
CA MET A 60 17.05 6.74 -1.01
C MET A 60 16.35 7.67 -2.00
N SER A 61 15.03 7.82 -1.87
CA SER A 61 14.21 8.60 -2.80
C SER A 61 13.93 10.03 -2.32
N GLY A 62 14.69 10.53 -1.36
CA GLY A 62 14.59 11.90 -0.85
C GLY A 62 13.51 12.07 0.22
N PHE A 63 12.25 11.95 -0.13
CA PHE A 63 11.12 12.21 0.80
C PHE A 63 10.75 11.03 1.70
N SER A 64 11.31 9.85 1.48
CA SER A 64 10.99 8.66 2.26
C SER A 64 12.26 8.10 2.92
N GLU A 65 12.53 8.53 4.15
CA GLU A 65 13.73 8.14 4.88
C GLU A 65 13.61 6.77 5.56
N THR A 66 12.38 6.38 5.95
CA THR A 66 12.16 5.24 6.84
C THR A 66 11.33 4.11 6.22
N PHE A 67 10.65 4.33 5.10
CA PHE A 67 9.75 3.35 4.53
C PHE A 67 10.00 3.10 3.03
N SER A 68 9.48 1.99 2.54
CA SER A 68 9.39 1.71 1.12
C SER A 68 7.92 1.52 0.73
N GLN A 69 7.54 1.99 -0.44
CA GLN A 69 6.23 1.75 -1.04
C GLN A 69 6.41 1.18 -2.44
N TYR A 70 5.73 0.09 -2.68
CA TYR A 70 5.72 -0.61 -3.96
C TYR A 70 4.30 -0.74 -4.49
N ILE A 71 4.20 -0.82 -5.81
CA ILE A 71 3.03 -1.33 -6.49
C ILE A 71 3.40 -2.71 -7.03
N MET A 72 2.59 -3.70 -6.70
CA MET A 72 2.80 -5.09 -7.04
C MET A 72 1.76 -5.53 -8.05
N ASP A 73 2.20 -6.15 -9.14
CA ASP A 73 1.36 -6.89 -10.09
C ASP A 73 1.73 -8.38 -10.00
N VAL A 74 0.78 -9.19 -9.58
CA VAL A 74 0.94 -10.64 -9.43
C VAL A 74 0.06 -11.35 -10.47
N ALA A 75 0.70 -12.06 -11.40
CA ALA A 75 -0.02 -12.81 -12.41
C ALA A 75 -0.81 -13.99 -11.78
N PRO A 76 -1.75 -14.60 -12.54
CA PRO A 76 -2.43 -15.81 -12.11
C PRO A 76 -1.47 -16.88 -11.58
N ASN A 77 -1.80 -17.48 -10.45
CA ASN A 77 -1.00 -18.47 -9.72
C ASN A 77 0.35 -17.96 -9.16
N GLY A 78 0.69 -16.68 -9.35
CA GLY A 78 1.87 -16.05 -8.79
C GLY A 78 1.73 -15.72 -7.30
N GLY A 79 2.78 -15.08 -6.74
CA GLY A 79 2.82 -14.65 -5.35
C GLY A 79 4.05 -15.15 -4.60
N SER A 80 3.98 -15.21 -3.28
CA SER A 80 5.10 -15.62 -2.45
C SER A 80 4.68 -16.42 -1.22
N ASN A 81 5.47 -17.46 -0.93
CA ASN A 81 5.38 -18.20 0.32
C ASN A 81 6.34 -17.64 1.40
N LYS A 82 7.18 -16.68 1.04
CA LYS A 82 8.08 -15.94 1.93
C LYS A 82 8.21 -14.50 1.46
N PRO A 83 7.14 -13.70 1.56
CA PRO A 83 7.11 -12.36 0.99
C PRO A 83 8.06 -11.39 1.67
N GLU A 84 8.21 -11.49 2.99
CA GLU A 84 9.09 -10.68 3.80
C GLU A 84 10.22 -11.54 4.36
N THR A 85 11.44 -11.06 4.23
CA THR A 85 12.66 -11.74 4.69
C THR A 85 13.32 -11.04 5.87
N ASP A 86 12.86 -9.85 6.22
CA ASP A 86 13.30 -9.09 7.38
C ASP A 86 12.30 -9.27 8.52
N ASP A 87 12.71 -10.01 9.55
CA ASP A 87 11.88 -10.27 10.72
C ASP A 87 11.56 -9.01 11.55
N GLY A 88 12.30 -7.94 11.34
CA GLY A 88 12.06 -6.63 11.96
C GLY A 88 11.09 -5.74 11.20
N ALA A 89 10.73 -6.11 9.96
CA ALA A 89 9.84 -5.29 9.15
C ALA A 89 8.37 -5.52 9.48
N GLU A 90 7.62 -4.44 9.47
CA GLU A 90 6.16 -4.43 9.39
C GLU A 90 5.72 -4.06 7.97
N GLY A 91 4.50 -4.38 7.61
CA GLY A 91 3.97 -4.12 6.28
C GLY A 91 2.48 -3.80 6.26
N VAL A 92 2.10 -2.99 5.30
CA VAL A 92 0.69 -2.78 4.92
C VAL A 92 0.49 -3.24 3.49
N LEU A 93 -0.55 -4.02 3.27
CA LEU A 93 -1.06 -4.40 1.96
C LEU A 93 -2.39 -3.70 1.72
N PHE A 94 -2.56 -3.13 0.53
CA PHE A 94 -3.83 -2.54 0.11
C PHE A 94 -4.17 -2.99 -1.31
N ILE A 95 -5.27 -3.76 -1.43
CA ILE A 95 -5.68 -4.34 -2.70
C ILE A 95 -6.37 -3.29 -3.57
N VAL A 96 -5.86 -3.12 -4.77
CA VAL A 96 -6.36 -2.16 -5.77
C VAL A 96 -7.22 -2.84 -6.82
N GLU A 97 -6.83 -4.06 -7.21
CA GLU A 97 -7.50 -4.82 -8.28
C GLU A 97 -7.28 -6.31 -8.06
N GLY A 98 -8.29 -7.11 -8.32
CA GLY A 98 -8.22 -8.56 -8.22
C GLY A 98 -8.43 -9.10 -6.82
N THR A 99 -7.93 -10.31 -6.59
CA THR A 99 -8.14 -11.03 -5.33
C THR A 99 -6.84 -11.68 -4.86
N ALA A 100 -6.50 -11.43 -3.60
CA ALA A 100 -5.34 -12.03 -2.93
C ALA A 100 -5.80 -13.07 -1.90
N THR A 101 -5.10 -14.19 -1.84
CA THR A 101 -5.17 -15.12 -0.72
C THR A 101 -3.98 -14.85 0.21
N LEU A 102 -4.28 -14.23 1.34
CA LEU A 102 -3.32 -13.96 2.43
C LEU A 102 -3.46 -15.06 3.48
N ARG A 103 -2.35 -15.69 3.87
CA ARG A 103 -2.30 -16.61 5.00
C ARG A 103 -1.38 -16.04 6.06
N VAL A 104 -1.88 -15.89 7.27
CA VAL A 104 -1.14 -15.34 8.43
C VAL A 104 -1.77 -15.87 9.73
N ASN A 105 -0.95 -16.18 10.73
CA ASN A 105 -1.41 -16.70 12.04
C ASN A 105 -2.37 -17.90 11.91
N ASP A 106 -2.04 -18.87 11.04
CA ASP A 106 -2.86 -20.06 10.73
C ASP A 106 -4.26 -19.76 10.17
N GLN A 107 -4.53 -18.51 9.81
CA GLN A 107 -5.78 -18.09 9.17
C GLN A 107 -5.57 -17.79 7.69
N THR A 108 -6.60 -18.04 6.90
CA THR A 108 -6.65 -17.70 5.48
C THR A 108 -7.67 -16.60 5.26
N HIS A 109 -7.22 -15.51 4.65
CA HIS A 109 -8.06 -14.36 4.32
C HIS A 109 -8.11 -14.18 2.81
N VAL A 110 -9.32 -14.04 2.25
CA VAL A 110 -9.53 -13.67 0.86
C VAL A 110 -9.74 -12.16 0.84
N MET A 111 -8.77 -11.45 0.27
CA MET A 111 -8.79 -9.98 0.18
C MET A 111 -9.15 -9.56 -1.24
N THR A 112 -10.15 -8.74 -1.37
CA THR A 112 -10.62 -8.17 -2.66
C THR A 112 -10.29 -6.68 -2.72
N GLU A 113 -10.70 -5.99 -3.79
CA GLU A 113 -10.57 -4.54 -3.94
C GLU A 113 -11.01 -3.79 -2.67
N GLY A 114 -10.16 -2.86 -2.20
CA GLY A 114 -10.32 -2.17 -0.92
C GLY A 114 -9.83 -2.95 0.31
N GLY A 115 -9.39 -4.20 0.12
CA GLY A 115 -8.84 -5.01 1.20
C GLY A 115 -7.57 -4.40 1.76
N TYR A 116 -7.51 -4.34 3.08
CA TYR A 116 -6.38 -3.84 3.85
C TYR A 116 -5.84 -4.93 4.78
N ALA A 117 -4.53 -5.07 4.86
CA ALA A 117 -3.88 -5.86 5.89
C ALA A 117 -2.71 -5.10 6.50
N PHE A 118 -2.64 -5.05 7.83
CA PHE A 118 -1.46 -4.66 8.58
C PHE A 118 -0.79 -5.92 9.11
N LEU A 119 0.49 -6.06 8.84
CA LEU A 119 1.32 -7.23 9.14
C LEU A 119 2.47 -6.79 10.04
N PRO A 120 2.39 -7.02 11.35
CA PRO A 120 3.45 -6.64 12.29
C PRO A 120 4.72 -7.47 12.06
N PRO A 121 5.84 -7.08 12.66
CA PRO A 121 7.09 -7.86 12.63
C PRO A 121 6.85 -9.31 13.07
N LYS A 122 7.55 -10.25 12.44
CA LYS A 122 7.51 -11.69 12.74
C LYS A 122 6.15 -12.36 12.46
N SER A 123 5.25 -11.74 11.74
CA SER A 123 3.91 -12.31 11.48
C SER A 123 3.90 -13.54 10.58
N GLY A 124 4.98 -13.84 9.86
CA GLY A 124 5.12 -15.08 9.09
C GLY A 124 3.98 -15.30 8.08
N TRP A 125 3.78 -14.37 7.16
CA TRP A 125 2.68 -14.40 6.21
C TRP A 125 3.08 -14.96 4.83
N THR A 126 2.07 -15.36 4.05
CA THR A 126 2.20 -15.70 2.62
C THR A 126 1.10 -15.00 1.83
N LEU A 127 1.37 -14.71 0.55
CA LEU A 127 0.38 -14.12 -0.34
C LEU A 127 0.41 -14.80 -1.70
N ARG A 128 -0.75 -15.26 -2.18
CA ARG A 128 -0.90 -15.88 -3.50
C ARG A 128 -2.07 -15.26 -4.25
N ASN A 129 -1.92 -15.18 -5.56
CA ASN A 129 -3.02 -14.96 -6.49
C ASN A 129 -3.54 -16.33 -6.96
N GLU A 130 -4.59 -16.83 -6.34
CA GLU A 130 -5.20 -18.11 -6.65
C GLU A 130 -6.34 -17.99 -7.69
N THR A 131 -6.33 -16.90 -8.48
CA THR A 131 -7.35 -16.62 -9.52
C THR A 131 -6.73 -16.57 -10.92
N ASP A 132 -7.58 -16.50 -11.94
CA ASP A 132 -7.18 -16.36 -13.35
C ASP A 132 -7.00 -14.88 -13.78
N ALA A 133 -7.26 -13.93 -12.89
CA ALA A 133 -7.11 -12.50 -13.13
C ALA A 133 -5.82 -11.95 -12.53
N MET A 134 -5.37 -10.79 -13.00
CA MET A 134 -4.25 -10.07 -12.41
C MET A 134 -4.64 -9.56 -11.01
N LEU A 135 -3.74 -9.74 -10.05
CA LEU A 135 -3.82 -9.10 -8.74
C LEU A 135 -2.89 -7.88 -8.71
N ARG A 136 -3.40 -6.75 -8.25
CA ARG A 136 -2.62 -5.54 -8.05
C ARG A 136 -2.85 -4.98 -6.65
N PHE A 137 -1.75 -4.61 -5.97
CA PHE A 137 -1.82 -4.05 -4.62
C PHE A 137 -0.66 -3.11 -4.32
N HIS A 138 -0.85 -2.21 -3.38
CA HIS A 138 0.24 -1.48 -2.74
C HIS A 138 0.83 -2.30 -1.60
N TRP A 139 2.15 -2.35 -1.54
CA TRP A 139 2.89 -2.87 -0.40
C TRP A 139 3.75 -1.76 0.17
N ILE A 140 3.45 -1.36 1.40
CA ILE A 140 4.20 -0.37 2.17
C ILE A 140 4.88 -1.12 3.30
N ARG A 141 6.18 -0.93 3.46
CA ARG A 141 6.96 -1.62 4.48
C ARG A 141 8.03 -0.73 5.09
N LYS A 142 8.32 -0.95 6.35
CA LYS A 142 9.42 -0.31 7.09
C LYS A 142 9.91 -1.22 8.22
N THR A 143 11.05 -0.92 8.80
CA THR A 143 11.47 -1.50 10.07
C THR A 143 10.59 -0.92 11.18
N TYR A 144 10.02 -1.79 11.99
CA TYR A 144 9.19 -1.41 13.13
C TYR A 144 10.06 -0.89 14.28
N GLU A 145 9.66 0.22 14.88
CA GLU A 145 10.31 0.83 16.02
C GLU A 145 9.45 0.66 17.29
N PRO A 146 9.75 -0.33 18.15
CA PRO A 146 8.93 -0.60 19.33
C PRO A 146 9.07 0.50 20.38
N VAL A 147 7.95 0.83 21.02
CA VAL A 147 7.93 1.70 22.20
C VAL A 147 8.12 0.85 23.45
N GLU A 148 9.03 1.26 24.33
CA GLU A 148 9.31 0.53 25.58
C GLU A 148 8.05 0.40 26.46
N GLY A 149 7.77 -0.82 26.89
CA GLY A 149 6.58 -1.13 27.71
C GLY A 149 5.27 -1.24 26.95
N ILE A 150 5.27 -1.04 25.64
CA ILE A 150 4.10 -1.20 24.78
C ILE A 150 4.20 -2.55 24.04
N PRO A 151 3.16 -3.39 24.04
CA PRO A 151 3.17 -4.65 23.31
C PRO A 151 3.18 -4.40 21.79
N TYR A 152 3.68 -5.37 21.02
CA TYR A 152 3.60 -5.35 19.57
C TYR A 152 2.13 -5.28 19.10
N PRO A 153 1.86 -4.61 17.98
CA PRO A 153 0.52 -4.59 17.39
C PRO A 153 0.12 -6.00 16.90
N GLU A 154 -1.17 -6.21 16.75
CA GLU A 154 -1.72 -7.42 16.18
C GLU A 154 -1.90 -7.31 14.67
N VAL A 155 -2.05 -8.44 13.99
CA VAL A 155 -2.44 -8.47 12.58
C VAL A 155 -3.85 -7.89 12.42
N ILE A 156 -4.02 -7.01 11.46
CA ILE A 156 -5.32 -6.48 11.06
C ILE A 156 -5.59 -6.93 9.64
N VAL A 157 -6.75 -7.53 9.37
CA VAL A 157 -7.24 -7.78 8.01
C VAL A 157 -8.69 -7.29 7.95
N THR A 158 -8.95 -6.35 7.05
CA THR A 158 -10.26 -5.71 6.90
C THR A 158 -10.47 -5.22 5.46
N ASN A 159 -11.55 -4.51 5.21
CA ASN A 159 -11.80 -3.83 3.94
C ASN A 159 -12.21 -2.38 4.20
N GLU A 160 -11.84 -1.44 3.34
CA GLU A 160 -12.22 -0.03 3.49
C GLU A 160 -13.73 0.18 3.53
N ASN A 161 -14.49 -0.69 2.85
CA ASN A 161 -15.96 -0.60 2.83
C ASN A 161 -16.61 -0.96 4.18
N ASP A 162 -15.86 -1.63 5.07
CA ASP A 162 -16.31 -1.99 6.41
C ASP A 162 -16.03 -0.90 7.45
N ILE A 163 -15.34 0.18 7.04
CA ILE A 163 -14.91 1.26 7.92
C ILE A 163 -15.57 2.58 7.49
N ALA A 164 -16.36 3.17 8.37
CA ALA A 164 -16.97 4.46 8.11
C ALA A 164 -15.90 5.57 8.05
N PRO A 165 -15.88 6.42 7.01
CA PRO A 165 -14.96 7.55 6.96
C PRO A 165 -15.22 8.53 8.10
N THR A 166 -14.17 9.04 8.70
CA THR A 166 -14.24 10.15 9.63
C THR A 166 -14.14 11.45 8.85
N MET A 167 -15.22 12.23 8.86
CA MET A 167 -15.24 13.54 8.20
C MET A 167 -14.35 14.52 8.96
N MET A 168 -13.62 15.34 8.23
CA MET A 168 -12.73 16.32 8.83
C MET A 168 -13.52 17.52 9.36
N PRO A 169 -13.18 18.04 10.56
CA PRO A 169 -13.80 19.23 11.11
C PRO A 169 -13.69 20.44 10.16
N ASP A 170 -14.68 21.32 10.19
CA ASP A 170 -14.70 22.59 9.45
C ASP A 170 -14.59 22.49 7.92
N THR A 171 -14.95 21.32 7.37
CA THR A 171 -14.89 21.07 5.92
C THR A 171 -16.25 20.94 5.26
N ASP A 172 -17.35 21.16 5.98
CA ASP A 172 -18.72 20.95 5.52
C ASP A 172 -18.95 19.56 4.90
N GLY A 173 -18.22 18.56 5.40
CA GLY A 173 -18.28 17.20 4.90
C GLY A 173 -17.61 16.99 3.53
N LYS A 174 -16.79 17.93 3.07
CA LYS A 174 -16.15 17.87 1.74
C LYS A 174 -15.02 16.85 1.63
N TRP A 175 -14.44 16.43 2.75
CA TRP A 175 -13.48 15.36 2.74
C TRP A 175 -13.39 14.64 4.10
N GLY A 176 -12.92 13.42 4.05
CA GLY A 176 -12.80 12.56 5.22
C GLY A 176 -11.67 11.56 5.06
N THR A 177 -11.40 10.83 6.13
CA THR A 177 -10.36 9.79 6.16
C THR A 177 -10.95 8.46 6.59
N THR A 178 -10.64 7.39 5.86
CA THR A 178 -10.81 6.02 6.33
C THR A 178 -9.55 5.59 7.05
N ARG A 179 -9.65 5.30 8.34
CA ARG A 179 -8.53 4.94 9.20
C ARG A 179 -8.65 3.49 9.61
N PHE A 180 -7.63 2.70 9.29
CA PHE A 180 -7.57 1.27 9.61
C PHE A 180 -7.00 1.01 11.01
N VAL A 181 -6.33 2.01 11.56
CA VAL A 181 -5.69 1.98 12.88
C VAL A 181 -6.12 3.22 13.65
N GLU A 182 -6.36 3.07 14.94
CA GLU A 182 -6.67 4.20 15.81
C GLU A 182 -5.45 5.11 15.93
N PRO A 183 -5.55 6.42 15.61
CA PRO A 183 -4.40 7.33 15.55
C PRO A 183 -3.64 7.51 16.87
N THR A 184 -4.27 7.20 17.98
CA THR A 184 -3.68 7.31 19.33
C THR A 184 -3.10 6.00 19.84
N ASP A 185 -3.17 4.92 19.06
CA ASP A 185 -2.64 3.62 19.45
C ASP A 185 -1.11 3.58 19.23
N LEU A 186 -0.38 3.75 20.32
CA LEU A 186 1.09 3.77 20.33
C LEU A 186 1.75 2.43 19.94
N ARG A 187 0.97 1.37 19.73
CA ARG A 187 1.49 0.10 19.19
C ARG A 187 1.86 0.21 17.73
N HIS A 188 1.31 1.17 17.00
CA HIS A 188 1.53 1.37 15.58
C HIS A 188 2.43 2.58 15.34
N ASP A 189 3.56 2.38 14.71
CA ASP A 189 4.47 3.45 14.29
C ASP A 189 4.33 3.81 12.79
N MET A 190 3.40 3.14 12.09
CA MET A 190 3.01 3.44 10.72
C MET A 190 1.48 3.48 10.58
N HIS A 191 0.97 4.58 10.05
CA HIS A 191 -0.45 4.76 9.76
C HIS A 191 -0.67 4.98 8.27
N VAL A 192 -1.39 4.07 7.65
CA VAL A 192 -1.82 4.19 6.25
C VAL A 192 -3.33 4.45 6.25
N THR A 193 -3.73 5.57 5.68
CA THR A 193 -5.12 6.01 5.61
C THR A 193 -5.53 6.30 4.17
N ILE A 194 -6.83 6.23 3.91
CA ILE A 194 -7.40 6.72 2.66
C ILE A 194 -7.99 8.11 2.94
N VAL A 195 -7.69 9.06 2.06
CA VAL A 195 -8.30 10.38 2.08
C VAL A 195 -9.25 10.47 0.89
N THR A 196 -10.51 10.78 1.16
CA THR A 196 -11.55 10.91 0.14
C THR A 196 -12.05 12.34 0.13
N PHE A 197 -12.03 12.95 -1.05
CA PHE A 197 -12.55 14.29 -1.31
C PHE A 197 -13.82 14.21 -2.15
N GLU A 198 -14.83 15.00 -1.80
CA GLU A 198 -15.93 15.29 -2.70
C GLU A 198 -15.43 16.15 -3.89
N PRO A 199 -16.06 16.06 -5.06
CA PRO A 199 -15.70 16.90 -6.19
C PRO A 199 -15.72 18.39 -5.83
N GLY A 200 -14.58 19.07 -6.00
CA GLY A 200 -14.41 20.47 -5.61
C GLY A 200 -14.17 20.69 -4.11
N GLY A 201 -13.97 19.63 -3.35
CA GLY A 201 -13.54 19.71 -1.96
C GLY A 201 -12.10 20.24 -1.84
N VAL A 202 -11.85 21.07 -0.85
CA VAL A 202 -10.55 21.64 -0.48
C VAL A 202 -10.36 21.51 1.02
#